data_308949e4a1d8e387dbdd9cad235e365d
#
_entry.id   308949e4a1d8e387dbdd9cad235e365d
#
_cell.length_a   1.000
_cell.length_b   1.000
_cell.length_c   1.000
_cell.angle_alpha   90.00
_cell.angle_beta   90.00
_cell.angle_gamma   90.00
#
_symmetry.space_group_name_H-M   'P 1'
#
loop_
_entity.id
_entity.type
_entity.pdbx_description
1 polymer ?
#
loop_
_entity_poly.entity_id
_entity_poly.type
_entity_poly.pdbx_seq_one_letter_code
_entity_poly.pdbx_strand_id
1 'polypeptide(L)'
;MGDGDETPAGSGAGYETAEGSRHDFWAAAVADEIEARDPAEPIVIKGGVSPSGVAHLGNFNEIMRGYFVAEVLRDRGFEVRQVFTSDDRDPLRKLPRKLADPEGNIVGLGDVDAGALGRNLGKPYTDIPDPFGESASYAAHFASLLKADADRLGVPVDMISNTELYEDGTFEPVVEHVLANVDEARAVLSAYQSKVDGEYVPFNPICGNCGKVTETVTDIDLDAGTVDYVCTDMTAGGDTIEGCGHEGTATFREGKLPWRFEWPAQWQVLGVDFEPFGKDHAEGSWPSGEDIARNVLGIEPPVPMTYEWFTLNGEALSSSAGNVVTVPEILDLLEPAVLRYFFALDPRRARDLDLSTLDQLVDDFDRFERAYFGDVDDESISAFAERAYPYVVSEVRDERVRLPYTFAAVLGMTDDRDLRIEMARNEGYIDDDTPKWAIEAALERVDRARAWAERLDNAYNYRLQETLPDVDFDGDVAAALDDLAEFVAAGHDGEAIQGEM
;
A
#
# COMPACT_ATOMS: atom_id res chain seq x y z
N MET A 1 24.78 11.23 43.16
CA MET A 1 25.93 10.90 42.35
C MET A 1 25.37 9.90 41.34
N GLY A 2 25.06 10.43 40.18
CA GLY A 2 24.41 9.69 39.14
C GLY A 2 25.45 9.00 38.27
N ASP A 3 25.27 7.74 38.03
CA ASP A 3 25.91 7.04 36.93
C ASP A 3 25.01 7.15 35.71
N GLY A 4 25.50 7.85 34.72
CA GLY A 4 24.86 7.98 33.42
C GLY A 4 25.03 6.67 32.64
N ASP A 5 23.91 6.11 32.29
CA ASP A 5 23.80 5.02 31.34
C ASP A 5 23.93 5.66 29.91
N GLU A 6 25.14 5.62 29.37
CA GLU A 6 25.41 5.94 27.98
C GLU A 6 24.99 4.73 27.14
N THR A 7 23.76 4.73 26.66
CA THR A 7 23.35 3.91 25.52
C THR A 7 24.21 4.31 24.31
N PRO A 8 24.86 3.35 23.61
CA PRO A 8 25.55 3.67 22.38
C PRO A 8 24.54 4.19 21.37
N ALA A 9 24.80 5.37 20.86
CA ALA A 9 24.06 5.94 19.74
C ALA A 9 24.14 4.96 18.57
N GLY A 10 23.07 4.21 18.35
CA GLY A 10 22.87 3.47 17.14
C GLY A 10 22.94 4.47 15.97
N SER A 11 23.79 4.19 15.00
CA SER A 11 23.81 4.89 13.73
C SER A 11 22.43 4.68 13.10
N GLY A 12 21.49 5.58 13.40
CA GLY A 12 20.22 5.61 12.67
C GLY A 12 20.59 5.74 11.20
N ALA A 13 20.17 4.76 10.40
CA ALA A 13 20.18 4.87 8.95
C ALA A 13 19.18 5.97 8.54
N GLY A 14 19.49 7.18 8.95
CA GLY A 14 18.90 8.40 8.45
C GLY A 14 19.60 8.70 7.15
N TYR A 15 18.86 8.71 6.08
CA TYR A 15 19.25 9.23 4.80
C TYR A 15 19.66 10.70 4.96
N GLU A 16 20.93 10.96 5.32
CA GLU A 16 21.53 12.27 5.24
C GLU A 16 22.02 12.45 3.80
N THR A 17 21.18 13.07 2.95
CA THR A 17 21.67 13.61 1.68
C THR A 17 22.83 14.55 1.97
N ALA A 18 23.97 14.33 1.29
CA ALA A 18 25.07 15.26 1.31
C ALA A 18 24.54 16.69 1.11
N GLU A 19 24.92 17.61 2.01
CA GLU A 19 24.60 19.03 1.91
C GLU A 19 25.04 19.53 0.52
N GLY A 20 24.06 19.82 -0.35
CA GLY A 20 24.31 20.46 -1.63
C GLY A 20 23.45 20.05 -2.82
N SER A 21 22.82 18.86 -2.85
CA SER A 21 21.88 18.52 -3.92
C SER A 21 20.48 18.35 -3.33
N ARG A 22 19.68 19.41 -3.35
CA ARG A 22 18.24 19.29 -3.16
C ARG A 22 17.68 18.62 -4.40
N HIS A 23 17.46 17.32 -4.33
CA HIS A 23 16.63 16.67 -5.30
C HIS A 23 15.18 17.12 -5.03
N ASP A 24 14.58 17.78 -6.00
CA ASP A 24 13.21 18.25 -5.91
C ASP A 24 12.22 17.08 -5.90
N PHE A 25 12.66 15.89 -6.29
CA PHE A 25 11.93 14.63 -6.19
C PHE A 25 12.78 13.55 -5.52
N TRP A 26 12.30 13.01 -4.39
CA TRP A 26 13.03 12.06 -3.55
C TRP A 26 13.44 10.76 -4.28
N ALA A 27 12.62 10.27 -5.24
CA ALA A 27 12.93 9.06 -5.98
C ALA A 27 14.19 9.21 -6.87
N ALA A 28 14.46 10.43 -7.36
CA ALA A 28 15.67 10.70 -8.12
C ALA A 28 16.94 10.59 -7.25
N ALA A 29 16.87 11.02 -5.98
CA ALA A 29 17.97 10.88 -5.06
C ALA A 29 18.26 9.40 -4.71
N VAL A 30 17.22 8.60 -4.54
CA VAL A 30 17.35 7.15 -4.33
C VAL A 30 17.97 6.48 -5.56
N ALA A 31 17.50 6.85 -6.76
CA ALA A 31 18.06 6.33 -8.01
C ALA A 31 19.56 6.65 -8.15
N ASP A 32 20.01 7.87 -7.77
CA ASP A 32 21.44 8.22 -7.77
C ASP A 32 22.24 7.31 -6.84
N GLU A 33 21.70 6.95 -5.68
CA GLU A 33 22.38 6.05 -4.74
C GLU A 33 22.48 4.61 -5.27
N ILE A 34 21.41 4.13 -5.94
CA ILE A 34 21.43 2.82 -6.60
C ILE A 34 22.47 2.80 -7.71
N GLU A 35 22.47 3.79 -8.60
CA GLU A 35 23.46 3.92 -9.70
C GLU A 35 24.89 4.00 -9.20
N ALA A 36 25.14 4.69 -8.07
CA ALA A 36 26.48 4.80 -7.49
C ALA A 36 27.05 3.45 -7.03
N ARG A 37 26.22 2.42 -6.87
CA ARG A 37 26.65 1.04 -6.55
C ARG A 37 27.01 0.20 -7.79
N ASP A 38 26.84 0.74 -9.00
CA ASP A 38 27.07 0.02 -10.28
C ASP A 38 26.30 -1.32 -10.36
N PRO A 39 24.95 -1.29 -10.20
CA PRO A 39 24.14 -2.49 -10.10
C PRO A 39 24.13 -3.28 -11.40
N ALA A 40 23.99 -4.59 -11.30
CA ALA A 40 23.72 -5.44 -12.48
C ALA A 40 22.28 -5.24 -12.98
N GLU A 41 22.03 -5.39 -14.28
CA GLU A 41 20.67 -5.36 -14.82
C GLU A 41 20.09 -6.78 -14.97
N PRO A 42 18.78 -6.96 -14.73
CA PRO A 42 17.84 -5.90 -14.30
C PRO A 42 18.05 -5.46 -12.86
N ILE A 43 17.94 -4.14 -12.59
CA ILE A 43 17.90 -3.61 -11.23
C ILE A 43 16.62 -4.11 -10.55
N VAL A 44 16.74 -4.73 -9.39
CA VAL A 44 15.61 -5.31 -8.67
C VAL A 44 15.17 -4.42 -7.50
N ILE A 45 13.93 -3.96 -7.59
CA ILE A 45 13.26 -3.19 -6.53
C ILE A 45 12.24 -4.10 -5.85
N LYS A 46 12.36 -4.26 -4.53
CA LYS A 46 11.50 -5.17 -3.78
C LYS A 46 10.69 -4.43 -2.72
N GLY A 47 9.48 -4.86 -2.50
CA GLY A 47 8.68 -4.69 -1.29
C GLY A 47 8.07 -6.02 -0.90
N GLY A 48 7.34 -6.10 0.20
CA GLY A 48 6.70 -7.34 0.59
C GLY A 48 5.69 -7.20 1.73
N VAL A 49 4.82 -8.19 1.86
CA VAL A 49 3.79 -8.21 2.90
C VAL A 49 3.38 -9.64 3.27
N SER A 50 3.07 -9.86 4.55
CA SER A 50 2.35 -11.08 4.97
C SER A 50 0.85 -10.93 4.67
N PRO A 51 0.19 -11.92 4.04
CA PRO A 51 -1.25 -11.87 3.72
C PRO A 51 -2.11 -12.09 4.98
N SER A 52 -1.99 -11.21 5.96
CA SER A 52 -2.55 -11.42 7.31
C SER A 52 -3.93 -10.81 7.56
N GLY A 53 -4.55 -10.18 6.57
CA GLY A 53 -5.84 -9.50 6.76
C GLY A 53 -6.39 -8.88 5.48
N VAL A 54 -6.83 -7.64 5.54
CA VAL A 54 -7.30 -6.88 4.37
C VAL A 54 -6.11 -6.34 3.61
N ALA A 55 -6.08 -6.56 2.29
CA ALA A 55 -5.21 -5.80 1.39
C ALA A 55 -5.70 -4.34 1.40
N HIS A 56 -5.01 -3.45 2.06
CA HIS A 56 -5.44 -2.07 2.27
C HIS A 56 -4.43 -1.06 1.73
N LEU A 57 -4.84 0.18 1.63
CA LEU A 57 -4.04 1.27 1.06
C LEU A 57 -2.66 1.41 1.71
N GLY A 58 -2.50 1.04 2.99
CA GLY A 58 -1.21 1.04 3.68
C GLY A 58 -0.17 0.11 3.05
N ASN A 59 -0.59 -1.04 2.51
CA ASN A 59 0.31 -1.98 1.81
C ASN A 59 0.84 -1.38 0.50
N PHE A 60 0.10 -0.45 -0.09
CA PHE A 60 0.51 0.25 -1.32
C PHE A 60 1.63 1.27 -1.11
N ASN A 61 1.95 1.65 0.13
CA ASN A 61 3.04 2.58 0.37
C ASN A 61 4.37 2.04 -0.19
N GLU A 62 4.71 0.77 0.09
CA GLU A 62 5.92 0.14 -0.46
C GLU A 62 5.86 -0.03 -1.97
N ILE A 63 4.72 -0.50 -2.51
CA ILE A 63 4.53 -0.66 -3.95
C ILE A 63 4.74 0.66 -4.67
N MET A 64 4.13 1.74 -4.19
CA MET A 64 4.22 3.06 -4.82
C MET A 64 5.61 3.70 -4.67
N ARG A 65 6.29 3.50 -3.52
CA ARG A 65 7.68 3.97 -3.36
C ARG A 65 8.61 3.23 -4.32
N GLY A 66 8.47 1.92 -4.43
CA GLY A 66 9.19 1.12 -5.43
C GLY A 66 8.92 1.59 -6.86
N TYR A 67 7.66 1.85 -7.19
CA TYR A 67 7.24 2.31 -8.51
C TYR A 67 7.95 3.62 -8.93
N PHE A 68 7.94 4.65 -8.08
CA PHE A 68 8.57 5.93 -8.46
C PHE A 68 10.07 5.80 -8.69
N VAL A 69 10.77 4.99 -7.89
CA VAL A 69 12.21 4.73 -8.10
C VAL A 69 12.42 3.93 -9.39
N ALA A 70 11.57 2.93 -9.64
CA ALA A 70 11.62 2.13 -10.87
C ALA A 70 11.44 2.99 -12.12
N GLU A 71 10.45 3.89 -12.14
CA GLU A 71 10.19 4.76 -13.28
C GLU A 71 11.35 5.74 -13.54
N VAL A 72 11.92 6.34 -12.49
CA VAL A 72 13.10 7.19 -12.62
C VAL A 72 14.28 6.43 -13.22
N LEU A 73 14.54 5.20 -12.78
CA LEU A 73 15.63 4.38 -13.32
C LEU A 73 15.37 3.95 -14.77
N ARG A 74 14.11 3.60 -15.11
CA ARG A 74 13.71 3.29 -16.50
C ARG A 74 13.92 4.47 -17.43
N ASP A 75 13.56 5.69 -17.02
CA ASP A 75 13.81 6.91 -17.77
C ASP A 75 15.29 7.21 -17.99
N ARG A 76 16.14 6.75 -17.07
CA ARG A 76 17.60 6.82 -17.20
C ARG A 76 18.18 5.71 -18.11
N GLY A 77 17.34 4.79 -18.57
CA GLY A 77 17.69 3.74 -19.52
C GLY A 77 18.06 2.39 -18.92
N PHE A 78 17.84 2.18 -17.63
CA PHE A 78 18.09 0.90 -16.96
C PHE A 78 16.95 -0.09 -17.19
N GLU A 79 17.27 -1.37 -17.27
CA GLU A 79 16.29 -2.44 -17.15
C GLU A 79 15.96 -2.62 -15.66
N VAL A 80 14.67 -2.48 -15.30
CA VAL A 80 14.23 -2.51 -13.90
C VAL A 80 13.09 -3.50 -13.73
N ARG A 81 13.24 -4.38 -12.74
CA ARG A 81 12.21 -5.30 -12.29
C ARG A 81 11.70 -4.90 -10.92
N GLN A 82 10.43 -4.54 -10.81
CA GLN A 82 9.78 -4.31 -9.53
C GLN A 82 9.05 -5.58 -9.10
N VAL A 83 9.41 -6.10 -7.93
CA VAL A 83 8.81 -7.29 -7.33
C VAL A 83 8.15 -6.97 -6.01
N PHE A 84 7.13 -7.72 -5.64
CA PHE A 84 6.48 -7.63 -4.35
C PHE A 84 6.27 -9.04 -3.79
N THR A 85 6.97 -9.37 -2.70
CA THR A 85 6.89 -10.69 -2.10
C THR A 85 5.66 -10.83 -1.22
N SER A 86 4.98 -11.97 -1.36
CA SER A 86 4.00 -12.43 -0.40
C SER A 86 4.68 -13.37 0.58
N ASP A 87 4.72 -13.01 1.86
CA ASP A 87 5.24 -13.87 2.92
C ASP A 87 4.20 -14.93 3.29
N ASP A 88 3.72 -15.63 2.26
CA ASP A 88 2.59 -16.55 2.27
C ASP A 88 2.89 -17.91 2.91
N ARG A 89 4.18 -18.18 3.17
CA ARG A 89 4.63 -19.34 3.97
C ARG A 89 4.59 -19.05 5.47
N ASP A 90 4.31 -17.82 5.87
CA ASP A 90 4.05 -17.48 7.26
C ASP A 90 2.81 -18.21 7.80
N PRO A 91 2.81 -18.62 9.08
CA PRO A 91 1.64 -19.23 9.68
C PRO A 91 0.53 -18.22 10.00
N LEU A 92 -0.73 -18.59 9.78
CA LEU A 92 -1.87 -17.83 10.30
C LEU A 92 -1.82 -17.87 11.84
N ARG A 93 -1.39 -16.78 12.47
CA ARG A 93 -1.19 -16.71 13.92
C ARG A 93 -2.45 -16.32 14.70
N LYS A 94 -3.37 -15.59 14.06
CA LYS A 94 -4.64 -15.15 14.64
C LYS A 94 -5.68 -14.96 13.54
N LEU A 95 -6.96 -15.05 13.90
CA LEU A 95 -8.03 -14.75 12.96
C LEU A 95 -8.09 -13.26 12.64
N PRO A 96 -8.22 -12.88 11.36
CA PRO A 96 -8.45 -11.49 10.96
C PRO A 96 -9.84 -11.05 11.45
N ARG A 97 -10.01 -9.79 11.81
CA ARG A 97 -11.34 -9.23 12.16
C ARG A 97 -12.16 -8.88 10.93
N LYS A 98 -11.46 -8.48 9.87
CA LYS A 98 -12.01 -8.08 8.58
C LYS A 98 -11.23 -8.75 7.46
N LEU A 99 -11.89 -8.94 6.34
CA LEU A 99 -11.36 -9.47 5.10
C LEU A 99 -11.80 -8.53 3.96
N ALA A 100 -11.23 -8.69 2.79
CA ALA A 100 -11.77 -8.11 1.57
C ALA A 100 -12.35 -9.23 0.72
N ASP A 101 -13.53 -9.01 0.13
CA ASP A 101 -14.11 -9.93 -0.86
C ASP A 101 -13.38 -9.84 -2.21
N PRO A 102 -13.72 -10.68 -3.21
CA PRO A 102 -13.05 -10.65 -4.53
C PRO A 102 -13.17 -9.30 -5.26
N GLU A 103 -14.20 -8.51 -4.96
CA GLU A 103 -14.41 -7.17 -5.49
C GLU A 103 -13.59 -6.10 -4.76
N GLY A 104 -12.99 -6.45 -3.61
CA GLY A 104 -12.22 -5.55 -2.74
C GLY A 104 -13.05 -4.83 -1.68
N ASN A 105 -14.32 -5.21 -1.46
CA ASN A 105 -15.15 -4.64 -0.40
C ASN A 105 -14.78 -5.26 0.95
N ILE A 106 -14.79 -4.44 2.01
CA ILE A 106 -14.47 -4.90 3.36
C ILE A 106 -15.65 -5.66 3.96
N VAL A 107 -15.41 -6.90 4.34
CA VAL A 107 -16.38 -7.79 5.00
C VAL A 107 -15.91 -8.20 6.39
N GLY A 108 -16.85 -8.52 7.28
CA GLY A 108 -16.55 -9.00 8.62
C GLY A 108 -16.20 -10.49 8.63
N LEU A 109 -15.45 -10.94 9.65
CA LEU A 109 -15.15 -12.37 9.82
C LEU A 109 -16.42 -13.23 9.94
N GLY A 110 -17.55 -12.64 10.40
CA GLY A 110 -18.85 -13.32 10.50
C GLY A 110 -19.53 -13.60 9.16
N ASP A 111 -19.07 -12.97 8.10
CA ASP A 111 -19.62 -13.08 6.75
C ASP A 111 -18.98 -14.23 5.94
N VAL A 112 -17.96 -14.89 6.51
CA VAL A 112 -17.24 -16.03 5.92
C VAL A 112 -17.22 -17.23 6.88
N ASP A 113 -16.72 -18.41 6.45
CA ASP A 113 -16.52 -19.56 7.35
C ASP A 113 -15.34 -19.33 8.31
N ALA A 114 -15.58 -18.54 9.34
CA ALA A 114 -14.61 -18.30 10.41
C ALA A 114 -14.12 -19.60 11.08
N GLY A 115 -14.96 -20.63 11.14
CA GLY A 115 -14.60 -21.94 11.67
C GLY A 115 -13.55 -22.66 10.79
N ALA A 116 -13.64 -22.50 9.46
CA ALA A 116 -12.63 -23.03 8.55
C ALA A 116 -11.27 -22.35 8.79
N LEU A 117 -11.26 -21.03 8.91
CA LEU A 117 -10.01 -20.29 9.24
C LEU A 117 -9.47 -20.70 10.59
N GLY A 118 -10.31 -20.82 11.62
CA GLY A 118 -9.89 -21.24 12.98
C GLY A 118 -9.25 -22.62 13.03
N ARG A 119 -9.75 -23.58 12.24
CA ARG A 119 -9.16 -24.94 12.14
C ARG A 119 -7.77 -24.95 11.50
N ASN A 120 -7.40 -23.90 10.80
CA ASN A 120 -6.13 -23.76 10.08
C ASN A 120 -5.11 -22.84 10.79
N LEU A 121 -5.38 -22.39 12.02
CA LEU A 121 -4.39 -21.65 12.81
C LEU A 121 -3.07 -22.41 12.90
N GLY A 122 -1.97 -21.73 12.65
CA GLY A 122 -0.61 -22.27 12.65
C GLY A 122 -0.14 -22.85 11.31
N LYS A 123 -1.01 -23.00 10.32
CA LYS A 123 -0.62 -23.42 8.97
C LYS A 123 -0.15 -22.22 8.12
N PRO A 124 0.71 -22.47 7.12
CA PRO A 124 1.02 -21.47 6.09
C PRO A 124 -0.24 -20.88 5.46
N TYR A 125 -0.21 -19.60 5.08
CA TYR A 125 -1.36 -18.97 4.41
C TYR A 125 -1.72 -19.65 3.09
N THR A 126 -0.77 -20.27 2.42
CA THR A 126 -1.00 -21.07 1.19
C THR A 126 -1.75 -22.37 1.44
N ASP A 127 -1.67 -22.93 2.66
CA ASP A 127 -2.36 -24.16 3.04
C ASP A 127 -3.76 -23.92 3.62
N ILE A 128 -4.19 -22.65 3.63
CA ILE A 128 -5.51 -22.26 4.12
C ILE A 128 -6.45 -22.07 2.93
N PRO A 129 -7.61 -22.74 2.92
CA PRO A 129 -8.60 -22.52 1.87
C PRO A 129 -9.02 -21.04 1.79
N ASP A 130 -9.21 -20.55 0.57
CA ASP A 130 -9.79 -19.23 0.35
C ASP A 130 -11.19 -19.16 0.98
N PRO A 131 -11.47 -18.19 1.88
CA PRO A 131 -12.76 -18.06 2.55
C PRO A 131 -13.92 -17.72 1.59
N PHE A 132 -13.61 -17.26 0.37
CA PHE A 132 -14.60 -16.94 -0.67
C PHE A 132 -14.73 -18.06 -1.72
N GLY A 133 -13.74 -18.95 -1.79
CA GLY A 133 -13.74 -20.11 -2.69
C GLY A 133 -13.42 -19.80 -4.15
N GLU A 134 -12.86 -18.63 -4.45
CA GLU A 134 -12.54 -18.19 -5.81
C GLU A 134 -11.06 -18.34 -6.17
N SER A 135 -10.19 -18.38 -5.16
CA SER A 135 -8.73 -18.52 -5.30
C SER A 135 -8.25 -19.87 -4.79
N ALA A 136 -7.03 -20.26 -5.16
CA ALA A 136 -6.42 -21.51 -4.74
C ALA A 136 -6.20 -21.59 -3.23
N SER A 137 -5.96 -20.45 -2.57
CA SER A 137 -5.72 -20.35 -1.13
C SER A 137 -6.03 -18.96 -0.61
N TYR A 138 -6.04 -18.80 0.71
CA TYR A 138 -6.13 -17.51 1.38
C TYR A 138 -5.03 -16.54 0.91
N ALA A 139 -3.78 -17.01 0.80
CA ALA A 139 -2.67 -16.19 0.31
C ALA A 139 -2.87 -15.77 -1.15
N ALA A 140 -3.30 -16.68 -2.01
CA ALA A 140 -3.55 -16.39 -3.43
C ALA A 140 -4.66 -15.35 -3.59
N HIS A 141 -5.72 -15.41 -2.78
CA HIS A 141 -6.78 -14.40 -2.75
C HIS A 141 -6.22 -13.02 -2.41
N PHE A 142 -5.46 -12.90 -1.30
CA PHE A 142 -4.86 -11.63 -0.89
C PHE A 142 -3.92 -11.06 -1.96
N ALA A 143 -3.04 -11.90 -2.52
CA ALA A 143 -2.11 -11.48 -3.57
C ALA A 143 -2.83 -11.01 -4.84
N SER A 144 -3.96 -11.66 -5.21
CA SER A 144 -4.76 -11.26 -6.36
C SER A 144 -5.39 -9.88 -6.21
N LEU A 145 -5.85 -9.53 -4.99
CA LEU A 145 -6.37 -8.20 -4.69
C LEU A 145 -5.28 -7.13 -4.81
N LEU A 146 -4.11 -7.36 -4.21
CA LEU A 146 -2.98 -6.42 -4.35
C LEU A 146 -2.57 -6.22 -5.80
N LYS A 147 -2.51 -7.31 -6.59
CA LYS A 147 -2.18 -7.21 -8.02
C LYS A 147 -3.23 -6.43 -8.80
N ALA A 148 -4.51 -6.71 -8.57
CA ALA A 148 -5.60 -5.99 -9.22
C ALA A 148 -5.57 -4.49 -8.89
N ASP A 149 -5.25 -4.14 -7.65
CA ASP A 149 -5.14 -2.76 -7.20
C ASP A 149 -3.92 -2.05 -7.79
N ALA A 150 -2.77 -2.74 -7.91
CA ALA A 150 -1.60 -2.23 -8.63
C ALA A 150 -1.93 -1.94 -10.10
N ASP A 151 -2.67 -2.85 -10.76
CA ASP A 151 -3.11 -2.68 -12.14
C ASP A 151 -4.07 -1.48 -12.30
N ARG A 152 -5.01 -1.27 -11.35
CA ARG A 152 -5.90 -0.08 -11.32
C ARG A 152 -5.11 1.22 -11.22
N LEU A 153 -4.00 1.20 -10.50
CA LEU A 153 -3.07 2.33 -10.41
C LEU A 153 -2.05 2.37 -11.56
N GLY A 154 -2.08 1.42 -12.50
CA GLY A 154 -1.13 1.33 -13.60
C GLY A 154 0.31 1.09 -13.15
N VAL A 155 0.51 0.36 -12.04
CA VAL A 155 1.82 0.03 -11.48
C VAL A 155 2.21 -1.38 -11.90
N PRO A 156 3.22 -1.54 -12.78
CA PRO A 156 3.71 -2.86 -13.17
C PRO A 156 4.54 -3.44 -12.01
N VAL A 157 4.01 -4.48 -11.35
CA VAL A 157 4.69 -5.19 -10.27
C VAL A 157 4.50 -6.70 -10.42
N ASP A 158 5.59 -7.45 -10.23
CA ASP A 158 5.57 -8.91 -10.21
C ASP A 158 5.31 -9.39 -8.79
N MET A 159 4.21 -10.11 -8.57
CA MET A 159 3.92 -10.76 -7.30
C MET A 159 4.74 -12.05 -7.18
N ILE A 160 5.48 -12.23 -6.09
CA ILE A 160 6.33 -13.38 -5.83
C ILE A 160 5.83 -14.11 -4.58
N SER A 161 5.53 -15.40 -4.70
CA SER A 161 5.19 -16.26 -3.58
C SER A 161 6.45 -16.79 -2.90
N ASN A 162 6.60 -16.55 -1.59
CA ASN A 162 7.68 -17.18 -0.83
C ASN A 162 7.53 -18.70 -0.79
N THR A 163 6.29 -19.20 -0.73
CA THR A 163 6.03 -20.64 -0.78
C THR A 163 6.58 -21.28 -2.05
N GLU A 164 6.33 -20.67 -3.22
CA GLU A 164 6.86 -21.15 -4.49
C GLU A 164 8.39 -21.17 -4.51
N LEU A 165 9.06 -20.12 -3.98
CA LEU A 165 10.52 -20.06 -3.90
C LEU A 165 11.13 -21.14 -3.00
N TYR A 166 10.43 -21.57 -1.93
CA TYR A 166 10.87 -22.73 -1.13
C TYR A 166 10.62 -24.05 -1.88
N GLU A 167 9.44 -24.23 -2.46
CA GLU A 167 9.05 -25.49 -3.10
C GLU A 167 9.85 -25.81 -4.36
N ASP A 168 10.17 -24.79 -5.16
CA ASP A 168 11.01 -24.95 -6.36
C ASP A 168 12.50 -25.10 -6.05
N GLY A 169 12.91 -24.84 -4.78
CA GLY A 169 14.28 -24.97 -4.28
C GLY A 169 15.14 -23.71 -4.44
N THR A 170 14.57 -22.56 -4.85
CA THR A 170 15.31 -21.30 -4.93
C THR A 170 15.90 -20.89 -3.58
N PHE A 171 15.18 -21.12 -2.47
CA PHE A 171 15.69 -20.88 -1.13
C PHE A 171 16.63 -21.94 -0.58
N GLU A 172 16.68 -23.15 -1.17
CA GLU A 172 17.43 -24.28 -0.61
C GLU A 172 18.92 -23.97 -0.37
N PRO A 173 19.66 -23.32 -1.29
CA PRO A 173 21.07 -22.97 -1.03
C PRO A 173 21.28 -22.00 0.13
N VAL A 174 20.38 -21.03 0.32
CA VAL A 174 20.50 -20.06 1.40
C VAL A 174 20.09 -20.67 2.73
N VAL A 175 19.10 -21.56 2.75
CA VAL A 175 18.73 -22.33 3.95
C VAL A 175 19.90 -23.23 4.38
N GLU A 176 20.51 -24.00 3.45
CA GLU A 176 21.69 -24.81 3.71
C GLU A 176 22.83 -23.97 4.28
N HIS A 177 23.10 -22.81 3.66
CA HIS A 177 24.16 -21.92 4.13
C HIS A 177 23.92 -21.41 5.57
N VAL A 178 22.69 -20.97 5.89
CA VAL A 178 22.35 -20.51 7.24
C VAL A 178 22.45 -21.62 8.26
N LEU A 179 22.02 -22.85 7.93
CA LEU A 179 22.09 -24.01 8.81
C LEU A 179 23.52 -24.53 9.00
N ALA A 180 24.35 -24.45 7.95
CA ALA A 180 25.79 -24.79 8.04
C ALA A 180 26.56 -23.81 8.94
N ASN A 181 26.07 -22.56 9.08
CA ASN A 181 26.67 -21.50 9.89
C ASN A 181 25.79 -21.10 11.08
N VAL A 182 25.10 -22.10 11.69
CA VAL A 182 24.09 -21.85 12.74
C VAL A 182 24.66 -21.12 13.96
N ASP A 183 25.91 -21.35 14.33
CA ASP A 183 26.55 -20.71 15.48
C ASP A 183 26.81 -19.21 15.21
N GLU A 184 27.20 -18.85 13.98
CA GLU A 184 27.36 -17.47 13.57
C GLU A 184 26.00 -16.77 13.46
N ALA A 185 25.01 -17.45 12.88
CA ALA A 185 23.63 -16.97 12.82
C ALA A 185 23.06 -16.66 14.23
N ARG A 186 23.31 -17.54 15.20
CA ARG A 186 22.94 -17.32 16.62
C ARG A 186 23.68 -16.14 17.22
N ALA A 187 24.99 -16.06 16.99
CA ALA A 187 25.83 -14.99 17.53
C ALA A 187 25.33 -13.62 17.05
N VAL A 188 25.07 -13.47 15.75
CA VAL A 188 24.54 -12.22 15.17
C VAL A 188 23.15 -11.91 15.73
N LEU A 189 22.20 -12.85 15.67
CA LEU A 189 20.84 -12.59 16.09
C LEU A 189 20.70 -12.34 17.60
N SER A 190 21.55 -12.91 18.44
CA SER A 190 21.55 -12.72 19.90
C SER A 190 21.81 -11.27 20.32
N ALA A 191 22.46 -10.45 19.47
CA ALA A 191 22.63 -9.02 19.70
C ALA A 191 21.30 -8.23 19.61
N TYR A 192 20.30 -8.78 18.95
CA TYR A 192 19.00 -8.13 18.67
C TYR A 192 17.82 -8.81 19.39
N GLN A 193 17.95 -10.06 19.81
CA GLN A 193 16.89 -10.83 20.43
C GLN A 193 17.37 -11.62 21.65
N SER A 194 16.82 -11.34 22.81
CA SER A 194 17.18 -12.01 24.07
C SER A 194 16.72 -13.47 24.19
N LYS A 195 15.89 -13.96 23.27
CA LYS A 195 15.37 -15.34 23.27
C LYS A 195 16.23 -16.34 22.49
N VAL A 196 17.31 -15.86 21.86
CA VAL A 196 18.23 -16.71 21.11
C VAL A 196 19.19 -17.37 22.10
N ASP A 197 19.02 -18.66 22.30
CA ASP A 197 19.89 -19.51 23.14
C ASP A 197 20.75 -20.47 22.30
N GLY A 198 21.51 -21.31 22.95
CA GLY A 198 22.40 -22.27 22.29
C GLY A 198 21.69 -23.40 21.53
N GLU A 199 20.39 -23.57 21.72
CA GLU A 199 19.57 -24.59 21.04
C GLU A 199 18.75 -24.00 19.87
N TYR A 200 18.70 -22.66 19.72
CA TYR A 200 17.97 -22.01 18.66
C TYR A 200 18.50 -22.41 17.28
N VAL A 201 17.64 -22.88 16.40
CA VAL A 201 17.94 -23.19 15.00
C VAL A 201 17.10 -22.25 14.10
N PRO A 202 17.71 -21.46 13.19
CA PRO A 202 16.99 -20.50 12.33
C PRO A 202 16.27 -21.20 11.17
N PHE A 203 15.43 -22.19 11.46
CA PHE A 203 14.57 -22.87 10.51
C PHE A 203 13.30 -23.36 11.20
N ASN A 204 12.18 -23.13 10.59
CA ASN A 204 10.86 -23.48 11.07
C ASN A 204 10.22 -24.52 10.15
N PRO A 205 10.32 -25.84 10.49
CA PRO A 205 9.70 -26.89 9.69
C PRO A 205 8.17 -26.78 9.64
N ILE A 206 7.59 -27.29 8.56
CA ILE A 206 6.15 -27.54 8.46
C ILE A 206 5.89 -29.00 8.88
N CYS A 207 5.07 -29.19 9.89
CA CYS A 207 4.79 -30.53 10.44
C CYS A 207 4.07 -31.41 9.43
N GLY A 208 4.68 -32.53 9.03
CA GLY A 208 4.12 -33.49 8.08
C GLY A 208 2.82 -34.17 8.54
N ASN A 209 2.50 -34.11 9.85
CA ASN A 209 1.26 -34.68 10.37
C ASN A 209 0.08 -33.69 10.42
N CYS A 210 0.30 -32.45 10.89
CA CYS A 210 -0.80 -31.48 11.07
C CYS A 210 -0.72 -30.27 10.13
N GLY A 211 0.37 -30.09 9.38
CA GLY A 211 0.59 -29.01 8.44
C GLY A 211 0.92 -27.64 9.10
N LYS A 212 1.10 -27.60 10.42
CA LYS A 212 1.46 -26.37 11.12
C LYS A 212 2.95 -26.12 11.06
N VAL A 213 3.33 -24.86 11.01
CA VAL A 213 4.72 -24.43 11.20
C VAL A 213 5.12 -24.70 12.65
N THR A 214 6.32 -25.23 12.89
CA THR A 214 6.87 -25.45 14.23
C THR A 214 8.26 -24.81 14.34
N GLU A 215 8.68 -24.46 15.56
CA GLU A 215 9.94 -23.75 15.81
C GLU A 215 11.00 -24.62 16.46
N THR A 216 10.71 -25.93 16.71
CA THR A 216 11.58 -26.84 17.44
C THR A 216 12.28 -27.82 16.51
N VAL A 217 13.50 -27.52 16.12
CA VAL A 217 14.42 -28.40 15.41
C VAL A 217 15.29 -29.11 16.44
N THR A 218 15.49 -30.43 16.28
CA THR A 218 16.25 -31.25 17.20
C THR A 218 17.59 -31.73 16.63
N ASP A 219 17.71 -31.85 15.32
CA ASP A 219 18.96 -32.22 14.64
C ASP A 219 18.98 -31.63 13.22
N ILE A 220 20.18 -31.46 12.64
CA ILE A 220 20.43 -30.96 11.30
C ILE A 220 21.33 -31.95 10.56
N ASP A 221 20.86 -32.50 9.43
CA ASP A 221 21.66 -33.33 8.52
C ASP A 221 21.88 -32.56 7.20
N LEU A 222 23.04 -31.89 7.13
CA LEU A 222 23.42 -31.08 5.95
C LEU A 222 23.69 -31.97 4.72
N ASP A 223 24.18 -33.23 4.92
CA ASP A 223 24.46 -34.13 3.81
C ASP A 223 23.17 -34.65 3.18
N ALA A 224 22.12 -34.83 3.96
CA ALA A 224 20.81 -35.24 3.50
C ALA A 224 19.92 -34.05 3.11
N GLY A 225 20.27 -32.82 3.48
CA GLY A 225 19.44 -31.62 3.26
C GLY A 225 18.15 -31.65 4.11
N THR A 226 18.23 -32.13 5.35
CA THR A 226 17.06 -32.32 6.23
C THR A 226 17.30 -31.80 7.64
N VAL A 227 16.20 -31.60 8.37
CA VAL A 227 16.17 -31.35 9.80
C VAL A 227 15.21 -32.32 10.48
N ASP A 228 15.55 -32.80 11.67
CA ASP A 228 14.63 -33.50 12.57
C ASP A 228 13.94 -32.48 13.47
N TYR A 229 12.65 -32.68 13.73
CA TYR A 229 11.85 -31.71 14.50
C TYR A 229 10.81 -32.39 15.41
N VAL A 230 10.33 -31.61 16.38
CA VAL A 230 9.15 -31.93 17.19
C VAL A 230 8.12 -30.84 16.99
N CYS A 231 6.87 -31.20 16.67
CA CYS A 231 5.77 -30.26 16.54
C CYS A 231 5.28 -29.80 17.92
N THR A 232 5.82 -28.69 18.40
CA THR A 232 5.52 -28.08 19.68
C THR A 232 4.51 -26.94 19.57
N ASP A 233 4.01 -26.48 20.71
CA ASP A 233 3.14 -25.32 20.80
C ASP A 233 3.89 -24.06 20.36
N MET A 234 3.16 -23.16 19.66
CA MET A 234 3.65 -21.86 19.23
C MET A 234 2.89 -20.74 19.96
N THR A 235 3.61 -19.74 20.47
CA THR A 235 2.98 -18.56 21.09
C THR A 235 2.80 -17.45 20.06
N ALA A 236 1.59 -16.94 19.93
CA ALA A 236 1.23 -15.88 19.00
C ALA A 236 0.37 -14.80 19.66
N GLY A 237 0.95 -13.61 19.92
CA GLY A 237 0.20 -12.45 20.45
C GLY A 237 -0.46 -12.66 21.82
N GLY A 238 0.05 -13.59 22.62
CA GLY A 238 -0.49 -13.97 23.93
C GLY A 238 -1.38 -15.22 23.90
N ASP A 239 -1.75 -15.70 22.74
CA ASP A 239 -2.48 -16.96 22.54
C ASP A 239 -1.50 -18.11 22.23
N THR A 240 -1.91 -19.36 22.53
CA THR A 240 -1.15 -20.57 22.22
C THR A 240 -1.82 -21.31 21.07
N ILE A 241 -1.04 -21.60 20.03
CA ILE A 241 -1.42 -22.51 18.95
C ILE A 241 -0.81 -23.88 19.29
N GLU A 242 -1.66 -24.85 19.67
CA GLU A 242 -1.20 -26.16 20.10
C GLU A 242 -0.50 -26.92 18.97
N GLY A 243 0.68 -27.46 19.23
CA GLY A 243 1.36 -28.45 18.40
C GLY A 243 0.70 -29.82 18.52
N CYS A 244 1.05 -30.76 17.64
CA CYS A 244 0.49 -32.12 17.71
C CYS A 244 1.40 -33.15 18.34
N GLY A 245 2.60 -32.75 18.79
CA GLY A 245 3.61 -33.64 19.40
C GLY A 245 4.27 -34.61 18.41
N HIS A 246 4.06 -34.46 17.12
CA HIS A 246 4.67 -35.34 16.11
C HIS A 246 6.18 -35.07 16.02
N GLU A 247 6.96 -36.17 16.05
CA GLU A 247 8.37 -36.17 15.72
C GLU A 247 8.52 -36.56 14.24
N GLY A 248 9.27 -35.78 13.48
CA GLY A 248 9.41 -35.99 12.02
C GLY A 248 10.69 -35.39 11.48
N THR A 249 10.95 -35.69 10.21
CA THR A 249 12.04 -35.12 9.42
C THR A 249 11.45 -34.28 8.30
N ALA A 250 12.01 -33.10 8.06
CA ALA A 250 11.62 -32.19 6.99
C ALA A 250 12.85 -31.84 6.13
N THR A 251 12.68 -31.76 4.82
CA THR A 251 13.69 -31.20 3.92
C THR A 251 13.78 -29.68 4.06
N PHE A 252 14.85 -29.07 3.55
CA PHE A 252 15.01 -27.60 3.55
C PHE A 252 13.92 -26.88 2.75
N ARG A 253 13.15 -27.59 1.94
CA ARG A 253 11.98 -27.09 1.22
C ARG A 253 10.68 -27.19 1.99
N GLU A 254 10.62 -28.03 3.02
CA GLU A 254 9.43 -28.29 3.84
C GLU A 254 9.41 -27.48 5.14
N GLY A 255 9.83 -26.24 5.06
CA GLY A 255 9.88 -25.27 6.15
C GLY A 255 10.14 -23.88 5.64
N LYS A 256 10.55 -22.99 6.54
CA LYS A 256 10.92 -21.62 6.21
C LYS A 256 11.98 -21.09 7.18
N LEU A 257 12.74 -20.10 6.77
CA LEU A 257 13.55 -19.29 7.67
C LEU A 257 12.65 -18.39 8.54
N PRO A 258 12.98 -18.15 9.82
CA PRO A 258 12.35 -17.09 10.60
C PRO A 258 12.53 -15.74 9.93
N TRP A 259 11.56 -14.84 10.08
CA TRP A 259 11.49 -13.54 9.40
C TRP A 259 12.83 -12.78 9.33
N ARG A 260 13.59 -12.73 10.42
CA ARG A 260 14.85 -11.99 10.45
C ARG A 260 15.95 -12.57 9.56
N PHE A 261 15.88 -13.86 9.23
CA PHE A 261 16.75 -14.52 8.25
C PHE A 261 16.11 -14.56 6.87
N GLU A 262 14.80 -14.74 6.81
CA GLU A 262 14.08 -14.81 5.52
C GLU A 262 14.18 -13.51 4.73
N TRP A 263 14.05 -12.37 5.40
CA TRP A 263 14.15 -11.07 4.76
C TRP A 263 15.49 -10.85 4.04
N PRO A 264 16.67 -10.93 4.69
CA PRO A 264 17.95 -10.86 3.97
C PRO A 264 18.19 -12.03 3.00
N ALA A 265 17.61 -13.21 3.22
CA ALA A 265 17.63 -14.31 2.26
C ALA A 265 16.87 -13.96 0.98
N GLN A 266 15.73 -13.24 1.06
CA GLN A 266 15.04 -12.70 -0.12
C GLN A 266 15.94 -11.74 -0.90
N TRP A 267 16.73 -10.89 -0.21
CA TRP A 267 17.68 -10.01 -0.90
C TRP A 267 18.69 -10.80 -1.73
N GLN A 268 19.21 -11.88 -1.18
CA GLN A 268 20.18 -12.73 -1.88
C GLN A 268 19.56 -13.48 -3.06
N VAL A 269 18.43 -14.16 -2.85
CA VAL A 269 17.85 -15.03 -3.88
C VAL A 269 17.18 -14.25 -5.04
N LEU A 270 16.71 -13.03 -4.76
CA LEU A 270 16.11 -12.16 -5.77
C LEU A 270 17.08 -11.14 -6.36
N GLY A 271 18.28 -10.99 -5.78
CA GLY A 271 19.26 -9.99 -6.20
C GLY A 271 18.75 -8.55 -6.00
N VAL A 272 18.25 -8.23 -4.81
CA VAL A 272 17.59 -6.95 -4.54
C VAL A 272 18.59 -5.82 -4.43
N ASP A 273 18.38 -4.74 -5.18
CA ASP A 273 19.20 -3.52 -5.18
C ASP A 273 18.61 -2.41 -4.32
N PHE A 274 17.29 -2.35 -4.19
CA PHE A 274 16.59 -1.34 -3.41
C PHE A 274 15.35 -1.92 -2.72
N GLU A 275 15.13 -1.52 -1.45
CA GLU A 275 13.92 -1.87 -0.71
C GLU A 275 13.44 -0.72 0.18
N PRO A 276 12.23 -0.16 -0.06
CA PRO A 276 11.55 0.75 0.87
C PRO A 276 10.89 -0.05 1.99
N PHE A 277 10.86 0.50 3.19
CA PHE A 277 10.19 -0.12 4.34
C PHE A 277 9.67 0.92 5.34
N GLY A 278 8.66 0.55 6.11
CA GLY A 278 8.08 1.39 7.15
C GLY A 278 9.05 1.66 8.31
N LYS A 279 8.87 2.78 8.98
CA LYS A 279 9.72 3.21 10.11
C LYS A 279 9.79 2.21 11.27
N ASP A 280 8.81 1.35 11.42
CA ASP A 280 8.79 0.28 12.43
C ASP A 280 9.90 -0.75 12.22
N HIS A 281 10.35 -0.93 10.98
CA HIS A 281 11.48 -1.79 10.64
C HIS A 281 12.83 -1.12 10.87
N ALA A 282 12.90 0.21 10.79
CA ALA A 282 14.16 0.97 10.86
C ALA A 282 14.93 0.74 12.17
N GLU A 283 14.24 0.68 13.30
CA GLU A 283 14.84 0.44 14.63
C GLU A 283 14.81 -1.04 15.05
N GLY A 284 14.00 -1.86 14.40
CA GLY A 284 13.75 -3.24 14.77
C GLY A 284 14.40 -4.26 13.87
N SER A 285 13.80 -4.55 12.73
CA SER A 285 14.18 -5.67 11.86
C SER A 285 15.32 -5.32 10.92
N TRP A 286 15.39 -4.07 10.42
CA TRP A 286 16.40 -3.66 9.44
C TRP A 286 17.82 -3.82 9.96
N PRO A 287 18.23 -3.28 11.15
CA PRO A 287 19.60 -3.44 11.64
C PRO A 287 20.05 -4.90 11.76
N SER A 288 19.15 -5.78 12.19
CA SER A 288 19.47 -7.21 12.27
C SER A 288 19.54 -7.87 10.89
N GLY A 289 18.72 -7.42 9.94
CA GLY A 289 18.77 -7.87 8.55
C GLY A 289 20.08 -7.48 7.86
N GLU A 290 20.53 -6.24 8.04
CA GLU A 290 21.84 -5.79 7.52
C GLU A 290 23.01 -6.58 8.11
N ASP A 291 22.96 -6.85 9.42
CA ASP A 291 24.01 -7.59 10.10
C ASP A 291 24.06 -9.05 9.62
N ILE A 292 22.88 -9.70 9.49
CA ILE A 292 22.77 -11.06 8.94
C ILE A 292 23.23 -11.09 7.47
N ALA A 293 22.83 -10.11 6.65
CA ALA A 293 23.26 -10.02 5.26
C ALA A 293 24.78 -10.00 5.13
N ARG A 294 25.47 -9.12 5.89
CA ARG A 294 26.91 -8.98 5.82
C ARG A 294 27.69 -10.11 6.49
N ASN A 295 27.27 -10.51 7.69
CA ASN A 295 28.07 -11.39 8.55
C ASN A 295 27.65 -12.86 8.48
N VAL A 296 26.43 -13.18 8.04
CA VAL A 296 26.00 -14.57 7.87
C VAL A 296 25.95 -14.92 6.37
N LEU A 297 25.30 -14.10 5.54
CA LEU A 297 25.10 -14.41 4.13
C LEU A 297 26.25 -13.92 3.22
N GLY A 298 27.09 -13.00 3.70
CA GLY A 298 28.22 -12.46 2.93
C GLY A 298 27.80 -11.58 1.75
N ILE A 299 26.64 -10.91 1.82
CA ILE A 299 26.13 -10.00 0.81
C ILE A 299 26.02 -8.56 1.34
N GLU A 300 26.11 -7.59 0.44
CA GLU A 300 25.71 -6.22 0.77
C GLU A 300 24.21 -6.10 0.79
N PRO A 301 23.61 -5.46 1.81
CA PRO A 301 22.17 -5.20 1.83
C PRO A 301 21.78 -4.21 0.73
N PRO A 302 20.50 -4.22 0.27
CA PRO A 302 20.01 -3.27 -0.72
C PRO A 302 20.11 -1.82 -0.22
N VAL A 303 19.99 -0.85 -1.12
CA VAL A 303 19.78 0.55 -0.76
C VAL A 303 18.49 0.65 0.06
N PRO A 304 18.51 1.17 1.30
CA PRO A 304 17.32 1.30 2.12
C PRO A 304 16.59 2.62 1.89
N MET A 305 15.28 2.62 2.08
CA MET A 305 14.53 3.86 2.27
C MET A 305 13.46 3.67 3.33
N THR A 306 13.59 4.40 4.42
CA THR A 306 12.54 4.44 5.46
C THR A 306 11.46 5.45 5.09
N TYR A 307 10.20 5.04 5.17
CA TYR A 307 9.07 5.95 5.01
C TYR A 307 8.25 6.06 6.30
N GLU A 308 7.67 7.25 6.51
CA GLU A 308 6.67 7.49 7.56
C GLU A 308 5.33 6.88 7.17
N TRP A 309 4.60 6.42 8.15
CA TRP A 309 3.22 5.99 7.95
C TRP A 309 2.34 7.19 7.63
N PHE A 310 1.27 6.93 6.91
CA PHE A 310 0.15 7.86 6.85
C PHE A 310 -1.02 7.35 7.70
N THR A 311 -1.85 8.29 8.14
CA THR A 311 -3.07 8.01 8.88
C THR A 311 -4.29 8.12 7.96
N LEU A 312 -5.40 7.58 8.39
CA LEU A 312 -6.71 7.73 7.77
C LEU A 312 -7.62 8.44 8.76
N ASN A 313 -8.07 9.67 8.43
CA ASN A 313 -8.88 10.51 9.29
C ASN A 313 -8.25 10.71 10.70
N GLY A 314 -6.95 10.92 10.76
CA GLY A 314 -6.17 11.14 11.98
C GLY A 314 -5.81 9.86 12.76
N GLU A 315 -6.24 8.69 12.33
CA GLU A 315 -5.97 7.41 13.00
C GLU A 315 -5.06 6.51 12.17
N ALA A 316 -4.20 5.74 12.82
CA ALA A 316 -3.32 4.80 12.15
C ALA A 316 -4.12 3.72 11.41
N LEU A 317 -3.71 3.39 10.17
CA LEU A 317 -4.24 2.25 9.44
C LEU A 317 -3.92 0.95 10.17
N SER A 318 -4.92 0.12 10.40
CA SER A 318 -4.76 -1.13 11.13
C SER A 318 -5.84 -2.15 10.76
N SER A 319 -5.45 -3.20 10.05
CA SER A 319 -6.34 -4.33 9.75
C SER A 319 -6.92 -4.97 11.02
N SER A 320 -6.12 -5.04 12.09
CA SER A 320 -6.55 -5.64 13.36
C SER A 320 -7.51 -4.75 14.17
N ALA A 321 -7.42 -3.43 14.05
CA ALA A 321 -8.33 -2.48 14.69
C ALA A 321 -9.57 -2.21 13.81
N GLY A 322 -9.49 -2.50 12.51
CA GLY A 322 -10.57 -2.29 11.55
C GLY A 322 -10.61 -0.89 10.95
N ASN A 323 -9.61 -0.04 11.23
CA ASN A 323 -9.42 1.24 10.56
C ASN A 323 -8.58 1.00 9.30
N VAL A 324 -9.24 0.63 8.22
CA VAL A 324 -8.63 0.36 6.91
C VAL A 324 -9.49 0.92 5.80
N VAL A 325 -8.85 1.24 4.69
CA VAL A 325 -9.49 1.62 3.44
C VAL A 325 -8.77 0.88 2.31
N THR A 326 -9.53 0.36 1.36
CA THR A 326 -8.99 -0.34 0.19
C THR A 326 -8.70 0.65 -0.94
N VAL A 327 -7.90 0.23 -1.92
CA VAL A 327 -7.65 1.05 -3.11
C VAL A 327 -8.93 1.31 -3.90
N PRO A 328 -9.81 0.32 -4.17
CA PRO A 328 -11.10 0.56 -4.81
C PRO A 328 -11.94 1.63 -4.10
N GLU A 329 -12.07 1.54 -2.76
CA GLU A 329 -12.84 2.52 -1.98
C GLU A 329 -12.32 3.96 -2.12
N ILE A 330 -11.01 4.15 -2.27
CA ILE A 330 -10.43 5.47 -2.49
C ILE A 330 -10.58 5.91 -3.95
N LEU A 331 -10.47 4.99 -4.90
CA LEU A 331 -10.63 5.29 -6.32
C LEU A 331 -12.09 5.60 -6.70
N ASP A 332 -13.06 5.21 -5.87
CA ASP A 332 -14.43 5.70 -5.96
C ASP A 332 -14.54 7.21 -5.63
N LEU A 333 -13.58 7.73 -4.84
CA LEU A 333 -13.59 9.11 -4.35
C LEU A 333 -12.53 9.99 -5.01
N LEU A 334 -11.48 9.45 -5.62
CA LEU A 334 -10.35 10.19 -6.19
C LEU A 334 -9.91 9.60 -7.53
N GLU A 335 -9.41 10.43 -8.42
CA GLU A 335 -8.74 9.96 -9.62
C GLU A 335 -7.44 9.22 -9.27
N PRO A 336 -7.05 8.18 -10.04
CA PRO A 336 -5.78 7.47 -9.82
C PRO A 336 -4.56 8.40 -9.77
N ALA A 337 -4.53 9.47 -10.56
CA ALA A 337 -3.46 10.45 -10.57
C ALA A 337 -3.35 11.23 -9.25
N VAL A 338 -4.48 11.59 -8.62
CA VAL A 338 -4.50 12.25 -7.30
C VAL A 338 -3.94 11.33 -6.22
N LEU A 339 -4.32 10.04 -6.26
CA LEU A 339 -3.79 9.06 -5.31
C LEU A 339 -2.28 8.82 -5.52
N ARG A 340 -1.81 8.74 -6.78
CA ARG A 340 -0.37 8.66 -7.07
C ARG A 340 0.37 9.91 -6.60
N TYR A 341 -0.21 11.11 -6.78
CA TYR A 341 0.35 12.35 -6.27
C TYR A 341 0.53 12.29 -4.75
N PHE A 342 -0.46 11.80 -4.00
CA PHE A 342 -0.34 11.61 -2.56
C PHE A 342 0.90 10.77 -2.20
N PHE A 343 1.16 9.67 -2.91
CA PHE A 343 2.35 8.84 -2.72
C PHE A 343 3.64 9.45 -3.27
N ALA A 344 3.59 10.37 -4.25
CA ALA A 344 4.78 11.04 -4.77
C ALA A 344 5.36 12.07 -3.79
N LEU A 345 4.56 12.53 -2.83
CA LEU A 345 5.01 13.48 -1.81
C LEU A 345 6.09 12.86 -0.89
N ASP A 346 6.88 13.73 -0.22
CA ASP A 346 8.03 13.32 0.60
C ASP A 346 7.70 12.16 1.57
N PRO A 347 8.32 10.98 1.42
CA PRO A 347 8.03 9.80 2.22
C PRO A 347 8.43 9.93 3.69
N ARG A 348 9.31 10.86 4.03
CA ARG A 348 9.83 11.06 5.40
C ARG A 348 8.90 11.91 6.26
N ARG A 349 7.79 12.40 5.70
CA ARG A 349 6.80 13.20 6.42
C ARG A 349 5.54 12.39 6.66
N ALA A 350 5.16 12.28 7.93
CA ALA A 350 3.84 11.76 8.29
C ALA A 350 2.74 12.60 7.63
N ARG A 351 1.71 11.95 7.10
CA ARG A 351 0.58 12.56 6.42
C ARG A 351 -0.72 11.95 6.88
N ASP A 352 -1.78 12.67 6.73
CA ASP A 352 -3.13 12.17 6.94
C ASP A 352 -3.89 12.14 5.61
N LEU A 353 -4.54 11.03 5.31
CA LEU A 353 -5.54 10.93 4.26
C LEU A 353 -6.90 11.19 4.92
N ASP A 354 -7.23 12.46 5.07
CA ASP A 354 -8.49 12.88 5.66
C ASP A 354 -9.57 12.92 4.58
N LEU A 355 -10.51 11.99 4.65
CA LEU A 355 -11.60 11.91 3.67
C LEU A 355 -12.49 13.14 3.70
N SER A 356 -12.54 13.87 4.82
CA SER A 356 -13.34 15.10 4.92
C SER A 356 -12.76 16.29 4.16
N THR A 357 -11.47 16.23 3.81
CA THR A 357 -10.72 17.29 3.11
C THR A 357 -10.11 16.81 1.79
N LEU A 358 -10.71 15.81 1.12
CA LEU A 358 -10.23 15.33 -0.17
C LEU A 358 -10.23 16.42 -1.25
N ASP A 359 -11.13 17.40 -1.16
CA ASP A 359 -11.14 18.58 -2.00
C ASP A 359 -9.80 19.34 -1.98
N GLN A 360 -9.17 19.46 -0.80
CA GLN A 360 -7.86 20.11 -0.67
C GLN A 360 -6.75 19.27 -1.35
N LEU A 361 -6.79 17.95 -1.25
CA LEU A 361 -5.83 17.08 -1.93
C LEU A 361 -5.97 17.19 -3.46
N VAL A 362 -7.19 17.27 -3.99
CA VAL A 362 -7.45 17.48 -5.41
C VAL A 362 -6.98 18.86 -5.87
N ASP A 363 -7.24 19.91 -5.09
CA ASP A 363 -6.78 21.27 -5.39
C ASP A 363 -5.24 21.36 -5.36
N ASP A 364 -4.58 20.68 -4.43
CA ASP A 364 -3.11 20.58 -4.37
C ASP A 364 -2.54 19.84 -5.60
N PHE A 365 -3.21 18.76 -6.03
CA PHE A 365 -2.85 18.07 -7.28
C PHE A 365 -3.06 18.97 -8.51
N ASP A 366 -4.16 19.69 -8.63
CA ASP A 366 -4.41 20.61 -9.72
C ASP A 366 -3.39 21.76 -9.76
N ARG A 367 -2.95 22.24 -8.58
CA ARG A 367 -1.86 23.22 -8.48
C ARG A 367 -0.52 22.62 -8.90
N PHE A 368 -0.21 21.38 -8.51
CA PHE A 368 0.97 20.65 -8.93
C PHE A 368 0.99 20.44 -10.46
N GLU A 369 -0.13 20.06 -11.07
CA GLU A 369 -0.28 19.93 -12.52
C GLU A 369 -0.07 21.27 -13.22
N ARG A 370 -0.68 22.38 -12.75
CA ARG A 370 -0.45 23.73 -13.30
C ARG A 370 1.02 24.16 -13.18
N ALA A 371 1.69 23.79 -12.10
CA ALA A 371 3.10 24.09 -11.94
C ALA A 371 3.98 23.38 -12.97
N TYR A 372 3.64 22.14 -13.35
CA TYR A 372 4.31 21.42 -14.44
C TYR A 372 4.18 22.14 -15.79
N PHE A 373 3.03 22.72 -16.08
CA PHE A 373 2.79 23.47 -17.33
C PHE A 373 3.22 24.94 -17.27
N GLY A 374 3.79 25.39 -16.16
CA GLY A 374 4.34 26.75 -16.01
C GLY A 374 3.31 27.81 -15.62
N ASP A 375 2.14 27.41 -15.13
CA ASP A 375 1.03 28.32 -14.76
C ASP A 375 1.06 28.72 -13.28
N VAL A 376 2.15 28.42 -12.56
CA VAL A 376 2.31 28.72 -11.13
C VAL A 376 3.64 29.40 -10.87
N ASP A 377 3.60 30.56 -10.21
CA ASP A 377 4.77 31.36 -9.84
C ASP A 377 5.36 30.93 -8.47
N ASP A 378 5.79 29.65 -8.36
CA ASP A 378 6.37 29.04 -7.15
C ASP A 378 7.46 28.05 -7.58
N GLU A 379 8.73 28.47 -7.45
CA GLU A 379 9.88 27.68 -7.89
C GLU A 379 9.96 26.30 -7.25
N SER A 380 9.53 26.15 -5.99
CA SER A 380 9.62 24.89 -5.26
C SER A 380 8.63 23.85 -5.79
N ILE A 381 7.37 24.23 -6.00
CA ILE A 381 6.38 23.31 -6.57
C ILE A 381 6.68 23.04 -8.05
N SER A 382 7.18 24.02 -8.81
CA SER A 382 7.53 23.84 -10.21
C SER A 382 8.67 22.86 -10.40
N ALA A 383 9.73 22.94 -9.59
CA ALA A 383 10.85 22.02 -9.63
C ALA A 383 10.43 20.58 -9.23
N PHE A 384 9.53 20.43 -8.25
CA PHE A 384 8.96 19.13 -7.90
C PHE A 384 8.08 18.60 -9.03
N ALA A 385 7.21 19.45 -9.60
CA ALA A 385 6.30 19.06 -10.66
C ALA A 385 7.03 18.64 -11.94
N GLU A 386 8.06 19.38 -12.36
CA GLU A 386 8.88 19.02 -13.52
C GLU A 386 9.41 17.60 -13.44
N ARG A 387 9.80 17.16 -12.25
CA ARG A 387 10.43 15.86 -12.03
C ARG A 387 9.47 14.73 -11.69
N ALA A 388 8.36 15.01 -11.04
CA ALA A 388 7.46 13.98 -10.52
C ALA A 388 6.20 13.78 -11.36
N TYR A 389 5.69 14.84 -12.02
CA TYR A 389 4.42 14.78 -12.73
C TYR A 389 4.33 13.69 -13.81
N PRO A 390 5.37 13.45 -14.65
CA PRO A 390 5.31 12.38 -15.65
C PRO A 390 5.08 10.97 -15.06
N TYR A 391 5.47 10.72 -13.80
CA TYR A 391 5.25 9.43 -13.13
C TYR A 391 3.92 9.38 -12.35
N VAL A 392 3.31 10.54 -12.12
CA VAL A 392 2.03 10.64 -11.40
C VAL A 392 0.85 10.42 -12.35
N VAL A 393 0.93 10.87 -13.58
CA VAL A 393 -0.11 10.69 -14.59
C VAL A 393 0.18 9.51 -15.51
N SER A 394 -0.86 8.91 -16.08
CA SER A 394 -0.68 7.84 -17.08
C SER A 394 -0.24 8.38 -18.45
N GLU A 395 -0.57 9.62 -18.74
CA GLU A 395 -0.22 10.32 -19.97
C GLU A 395 -0.14 11.83 -19.69
N VAL A 396 0.94 12.46 -20.13
CA VAL A 396 1.10 13.91 -20.02
C VAL A 396 0.26 14.60 -21.10
N ARG A 397 -0.73 15.36 -20.68
CA ARG A 397 -1.65 16.12 -21.55
C ARG A 397 -1.83 17.52 -21.00
N ASP A 398 -1.77 18.53 -21.86
CA ASP A 398 -1.77 19.95 -21.48
C ASP A 398 -3.16 20.61 -21.44
N GLU A 399 -4.17 20.03 -22.06
CA GLU A 399 -5.51 20.62 -22.20
C GLU A 399 -6.55 19.98 -21.26
N ARG A 400 -6.20 19.77 -19.99
CA ARG A 400 -7.10 19.15 -19.02
C ARG A 400 -8.10 20.15 -18.44
N VAL A 401 -9.37 19.76 -18.33
CA VAL A 401 -10.39 20.53 -17.59
C VAL A 401 -10.21 20.27 -16.10
N ARG A 402 -9.85 21.30 -15.34
CA ARG A 402 -9.64 21.24 -13.89
C ARG A 402 -10.86 21.84 -13.17
N LEU A 403 -11.87 21.01 -12.91
CA LEU A 403 -13.00 21.42 -12.10
C LEU A 403 -12.60 21.43 -10.62
N PRO A 404 -12.77 22.53 -9.86
CA PRO A 404 -12.63 22.49 -8.41
C PRO A 404 -13.49 21.36 -7.85
N TYR A 405 -12.96 20.60 -6.89
CA TYR A 405 -13.60 19.35 -6.45
C TYR A 405 -14.99 19.58 -5.85
N THR A 406 -15.14 20.66 -5.10
CA THR A 406 -16.44 21.09 -4.54
C THR A 406 -17.44 21.47 -5.63
N PHE A 407 -16.98 22.14 -6.71
CA PHE A 407 -17.83 22.45 -7.85
C PHE A 407 -18.20 21.17 -8.64
N ALA A 408 -17.29 20.24 -8.80
CA ALA A 408 -17.59 18.94 -9.39
C ALA A 408 -18.68 18.20 -8.59
N ALA A 409 -18.65 18.26 -7.25
CA ALA A 409 -19.71 17.70 -6.41
C ALA A 409 -21.07 18.38 -6.63
N VAL A 410 -21.07 19.70 -6.85
CA VAL A 410 -22.29 20.47 -7.24
C VAL A 410 -22.82 20.00 -8.59
N LEU A 411 -21.97 19.83 -9.59
CA LEU A 411 -22.38 19.27 -10.90
C LEU A 411 -23.00 17.88 -10.77
N GLY A 412 -22.55 17.11 -9.78
CA GLY A 412 -23.09 15.79 -9.45
C GLY A 412 -24.51 15.78 -8.85
N MET A 413 -25.13 16.95 -8.63
CA MET A 413 -26.52 17.05 -8.16
C MET A 413 -27.54 16.50 -9.16
N THR A 414 -27.18 16.37 -10.42
CA THR A 414 -27.97 15.83 -11.52
C THR A 414 -27.22 14.71 -12.23
N ASP A 415 -27.93 13.73 -12.77
CA ASP A 415 -27.35 12.70 -13.64
C ASP A 415 -27.42 13.08 -15.14
N ASP A 416 -28.03 14.25 -15.47
CA ASP A 416 -28.09 14.78 -16.83
C ASP A 416 -26.71 15.28 -17.26
N ARG A 417 -26.09 14.50 -18.15
CA ARG A 417 -24.75 14.79 -18.69
C ARG A 417 -24.67 16.13 -19.41
N ASP A 418 -25.69 16.47 -20.20
CA ASP A 418 -25.68 17.69 -20.98
C ASP A 418 -25.84 18.91 -20.08
N LEU A 419 -26.65 18.82 -19.03
CA LEU A 419 -26.77 19.85 -18.00
C LEU A 419 -25.45 20.05 -17.22
N ARG A 420 -24.76 18.98 -16.85
CA ARG A 420 -23.42 19.07 -16.21
C ARG A 420 -22.43 19.84 -17.08
N ILE A 421 -22.39 19.53 -18.39
CA ILE A 421 -21.50 20.20 -19.36
C ILE A 421 -21.92 21.68 -19.54
N GLU A 422 -23.23 21.98 -19.62
CA GLU A 422 -23.74 23.34 -19.75
C GLU A 422 -23.38 24.19 -18.53
N MET A 423 -23.55 23.65 -17.33
CA MET A 423 -23.15 24.32 -16.08
C MET A 423 -21.64 24.61 -16.05
N ALA A 424 -20.80 23.62 -16.40
CA ALA A 424 -19.34 23.79 -16.46
C ALA A 424 -18.93 24.80 -17.53
N ARG A 425 -19.68 24.89 -18.65
CA ARG A 425 -19.45 25.87 -19.69
C ARG A 425 -19.86 27.29 -19.25
N ASN A 426 -20.97 27.43 -18.53
CA ASN A 426 -21.43 28.73 -18.02
C ASN A 426 -20.42 29.31 -16.98
N GLU A 427 -19.74 28.47 -16.24
CA GLU A 427 -18.66 28.86 -15.30
C GLU A 427 -17.29 29.01 -16.00
N GLY A 428 -17.21 28.79 -17.35
CA GLY A 428 -16.01 28.98 -18.12
C GLY A 428 -14.94 27.87 -18.03
N TYR A 429 -15.28 26.69 -17.48
CA TYR A 429 -14.36 25.54 -17.42
C TYR A 429 -14.32 24.75 -18.73
N ILE A 430 -15.36 24.79 -19.52
CA ILE A 430 -15.49 24.11 -20.80
C ILE A 430 -15.87 25.16 -21.86
N ASP A 431 -15.22 25.11 -23.02
CA ASP A 431 -15.53 25.91 -24.19
C ASP A 431 -15.75 25.05 -25.44
N ASP A 432 -15.93 25.68 -26.61
CA ASP A 432 -16.19 24.98 -27.87
C ASP A 432 -14.94 24.24 -28.41
N ASP A 433 -13.73 24.64 -27.98
CA ASP A 433 -12.46 24.09 -28.40
C ASP A 433 -11.97 22.98 -27.40
N THR A 434 -12.66 22.82 -26.26
CA THR A 434 -12.30 21.82 -25.23
C THR A 434 -12.36 20.41 -25.80
N PRO A 435 -11.24 19.64 -25.73
CA PRO A 435 -11.19 18.28 -26.27
C PRO A 435 -12.18 17.35 -25.57
N LYS A 436 -12.79 16.44 -26.34
CA LYS A 436 -13.77 15.49 -25.79
C LYS A 436 -13.21 14.64 -24.65
N TRP A 437 -11.93 14.20 -24.74
CA TRP A 437 -11.31 13.44 -23.67
C TRP A 437 -11.20 14.21 -22.35
N ALA A 438 -10.98 15.53 -22.43
CA ALA A 438 -10.90 16.40 -21.26
C ALA A 438 -12.28 16.58 -20.60
N ILE A 439 -13.34 16.67 -21.42
CA ILE A 439 -14.72 16.68 -20.94
C ILE A 439 -15.07 15.35 -20.25
N GLU A 440 -14.71 14.20 -20.84
CA GLU A 440 -14.96 12.89 -20.20
C GLU A 440 -14.22 12.75 -18.88
N ALA A 441 -12.94 13.14 -18.82
CA ALA A 441 -12.16 13.13 -17.59
C ALA A 441 -12.77 14.05 -16.51
N ALA A 442 -13.28 15.23 -16.91
CA ALA A 442 -13.97 16.13 -15.98
C ALA A 442 -15.26 15.51 -15.44
N LEU A 443 -16.03 14.80 -16.27
CA LEU A 443 -17.25 14.11 -15.83
C LEU A 443 -16.95 12.93 -14.91
N GLU A 444 -15.86 12.20 -15.13
CA GLU A 444 -15.39 11.18 -14.17
C GLU A 444 -15.03 11.79 -12.80
N ARG A 445 -14.43 12.99 -12.77
CA ARG A 445 -14.22 13.75 -11.53
C ARG A 445 -15.54 14.12 -10.86
N VAL A 446 -16.56 14.53 -11.64
CA VAL A 446 -17.90 14.82 -11.12
C VAL A 446 -18.50 13.59 -10.40
N ASP A 447 -18.40 12.42 -11.00
CA ASP A 447 -18.94 11.21 -10.39
C ASP A 447 -18.22 10.86 -9.07
N ARG A 448 -16.88 11.01 -9.00
CA ARG A 448 -16.09 10.79 -7.77
C ARG A 448 -16.40 11.84 -6.69
N ALA A 449 -16.50 13.10 -7.07
CA ALA A 449 -16.85 14.18 -6.16
C ALA A 449 -18.27 14.01 -5.62
N ARG A 450 -19.18 13.49 -6.44
CA ARG A 450 -20.54 13.11 -5.99
C ARG A 450 -20.50 11.98 -4.98
N ALA A 451 -19.74 10.91 -5.26
CA ALA A 451 -19.56 9.79 -4.33
C ALA A 451 -18.96 10.25 -2.99
N TRP A 452 -17.99 11.18 -3.04
CA TRP A 452 -17.42 11.80 -1.83
C TRP A 452 -18.47 12.57 -1.03
N ALA A 453 -19.30 13.39 -1.70
CA ALA A 453 -20.34 14.16 -1.02
C ALA A 453 -21.39 13.26 -0.37
N GLU A 454 -21.79 12.18 -1.03
CA GLU A 454 -22.73 11.18 -0.51
C GLU A 454 -22.16 10.39 0.67
N ARG A 455 -20.91 9.91 0.54
CA ARG A 455 -20.25 9.10 1.60
C ARG A 455 -20.09 9.86 2.90
N LEU A 456 -19.83 11.17 2.82
CA LEU A 456 -19.62 12.02 4.01
C LEU A 456 -20.86 12.78 4.45
N ASP A 457 -21.93 12.74 3.67
CA ASP A 457 -23.15 13.54 3.89
C ASP A 457 -22.82 15.03 4.16
N ASN A 458 -21.89 15.58 3.33
CA ASN A 458 -21.40 16.95 3.52
C ASN A 458 -22.33 17.99 2.87
N ALA A 459 -21.93 19.26 2.90
CA ALA A 459 -22.72 20.39 2.39
C ALA A 459 -23.05 20.31 0.89
N TYR A 460 -22.36 19.46 0.13
CA TYR A 460 -22.58 19.25 -1.30
C TYR A 460 -23.48 18.03 -1.58
N ASN A 461 -23.96 17.32 -0.54
CA ASN A 461 -24.82 16.16 -0.70
C ASN A 461 -26.29 16.56 -0.89
N TYR A 462 -26.60 17.12 -2.08
CA TYR A 462 -27.97 17.39 -2.49
C TYR A 462 -28.18 16.95 -3.95
N ARG A 463 -29.45 16.71 -4.31
CA ARG A 463 -29.86 16.29 -5.65
C ARG A 463 -30.89 17.24 -6.21
N LEU A 464 -30.73 17.57 -7.48
CA LEU A 464 -31.77 18.27 -8.23
C LEU A 464 -33.01 17.37 -8.32
N GLN A 465 -34.14 17.87 -7.92
CA GLN A 465 -35.40 17.15 -8.03
C GLN A 465 -36.06 17.48 -9.38
N GLU A 466 -36.34 16.46 -10.18
CA GLU A 466 -37.05 16.62 -11.46
C GLU A 466 -38.54 16.87 -11.26
N THR A 467 -39.08 16.50 -10.12
CA THR A 467 -40.47 16.67 -9.74
C THR A 467 -40.57 17.20 -8.32
N LEU A 468 -41.57 18.04 -8.07
CA LEU A 468 -41.84 18.48 -6.71
C LEU A 468 -42.12 17.27 -5.80
N PRO A 469 -41.55 17.25 -4.57
CA PRO A 469 -41.84 16.20 -3.61
C PRO A 469 -43.35 16.19 -3.29
N ASP A 470 -43.90 15.00 -3.07
CA ASP A 470 -45.29 14.83 -2.63
C ASP A 470 -45.40 15.18 -1.12
N VAL A 471 -45.30 16.47 -0.83
CA VAL A 471 -45.34 17.04 0.50
C VAL A 471 -46.36 18.16 0.50
N ASP A 472 -47.25 18.16 1.47
CA ASP A 472 -48.15 19.30 1.74
C ASP A 472 -47.29 20.45 2.35
N PHE A 473 -46.96 21.43 1.52
CA PHE A 473 -46.36 22.66 2.01
C PHE A 473 -47.42 23.49 2.76
N ASP A 474 -47.04 24.13 3.84
CA ASP A 474 -47.93 25.11 4.46
C ASP A 474 -48.22 26.29 3.52
N GLY A 475 -49.28 27.05 3.80
CA GLY A 475 -49.77 28.09 2.87
C GLY A 475 -48.77 29.17 2.54
N ASP A 476 -47.87 29.49 3.50
CA ASP A 476 -46.85 30.54 3.33
C ASP A 476 -45.71 30.03 2.39
N VAL A 477 -45.28 28.76 2.58
CA VAL A 477 -44.26 28.14 1.73
C VAL A 477 -44.80 27.92 0.30
N ALA A 478 -46.03 27.45 0.17
CA ALA A 478 -46.64 27.28 -1.14
C ALA A 478 -46.74 28.61 -1.91
N ALA A 479 -47.12 29.69 -1.23
CA ALA A 479 -47.19 31.04 -1.83
C ALA A 479 -45.78 31.53 -2.27
N ALA A 480 -44.76 31.34 -1.45
CA ALA A 480 -43.37 31.72 -1.79
C ALA A 480 -42.83 30.91 -2.98
N LEU A 481 -43.18 29.61 -3.13
CA LEU A 481 -42.84 28.82 -4.30
C LEU A 481 -43.54 29.28 -5.58
N ASP A 482 -44.83 29.68 -5.47
CA ASP A 482 -45.58 30.22 -6.60
C ASP A 482 -44.99 31.58 -7.04
N ASP A 483 -44.65 32.48 -6.10
CA ASP A 483 -43.99 33.76 -6.37
C ASP A 483 -42.63 33.55 -7.05
N LEU A 484 -41.82 32.60 -6.55
CA LEU A 484 -40.53 32.26 -7.19
C LEU A 484 -40.71 31.68 -8.58
N ALA A 485 -41.70 30.82 -8.80
CA ALA A 485 -42.00 30.26 -10.13
C ALA A 485 -42.41 31.34 -11.10
N GLU A 486 -43.21 32.34 -10.67
CA GLU A 486 -43.56 33.51 -11.51
C GLU A 486 -42.34 34.36 -11.82
N PHE A 487 -41.42 34.58 -10.84
CA PHE A 487 -40.18 35.31 -11.04
C PHE A 487 -39.25 34.62 -12.05
N VAL A 488 -39.07 33.31 -11.95
CA VAL A 488 -38.30 32.53 -12.93
C VAL A 488 -38.92 32.58 -14.30
N ALA A 489 -40.26 32.44 -14.40
CA ALA A 489 -41.00 32.53 -15.68
C ALA A 489 -40.91 33.90 -16.34
N ALA A 490 -40.65 34.96 -15.58
CA ALA A 490 -40.42 36.30 -16.11
C ALA A 490 -39.07 36.46 -16.81
N GLY A 491 -38.18 35.47 -16.78
CA GLY A 491 -36.92 35.42 -17.52
C GLY A 491 -35.77 36.19 -16.85
N HIS A 492 -35.78 36.28 -15.53
CA HIS A 492 -34.65 36.84 -14.78
C HIS A 492 -33.42 35.93 -14.89
N ASP A 493 -32.23 36.51 -14.77
CA ASP A 493 -30.97 35.76 -14.76
C ASP A 493 -30.77 34.98 -13.47
N GLY A 494 -29.81 34.05 -13.46
CA GLY A 494 -29.56 33.15 -12.32
C GLY A 494 -29.18 33.89 -11.04
N GLU A 495 -28.46 35.02 -11.12
CA GLU A 495 -28.07 35.84 -9.99
C GLU A 495 -29.29 36.52 -9.33
N ALA A 496 -30.20 37.04 -10.15
CA ALA A 496 -31.44 37.63 -9.66
C ALA A 496 -32.37 36.58 -9.05
N ILE A 497 -32.45 35.37 -9.63
CA ILE A 497 -33.24 34.24 -9.07
C ILE A 497 -32.66 33.81 -7.74
N GLN A 498 -31.35 33.68 -7.63
CA GLN A 498 -30.69 33.32 -6.37
C GLN A 498 -30.89 34.37 -5.29
N GLY A 499 -30.92 35.64 -5.65
CA GLY A 499 -31.17 36.71 -4.71
C GLY A 499 -32.61 36.77 -4.16
N GLU A 500 -33.60 36.22 -4.93
CA GLU A 500 -35.00 36.12 -4.50
C GLU A 500 -35.28 34.90 -3.63
N MET A 501 -34.49 33.82 -3.83
CA MET A 501 -34.54 32.62 -2.96
C MET A 501 -34.07 32.90 -1.54
#